data_a606b50821f1c7532154d8a156442b0c
#
_entry.id   a606b50821f1c7532154d8a156442b0c
#
_cell.length_a   1.000
_cell.length_b   1.000
_cell.length_c   1.000
_cell.angle_alpha   90.00
_cell.angle_beta   90.00
_cell.angle_gamma   90.00
#
_symmetry.space_group_name_H-M   'P 1'
#
loop_
_entity.id
_entity.type
_entity.pdbx_description
1 polymer ?
#
loop_
_entity_poly.entity_id
_entity_poly.type
_entity_poly.pdbx_seq_one_letter_code
_entity_poly.pdbx_strand_id
1 'polypeptide(L)'
;RESQAAVFMSKGELADVFSAGSYTLNTENMPILSTLQSWKYGFRSPIISDLFFVSLKALTDNKWGTRNPFIIEDPTFGVVRVRGFGTFSLRVVDVEKFMRELVGVQMIYQTDDVIEFVRSIVIESLIDVIAEEKIRVVELASKLREISEAARDSANEKMETMGISLLMINIENISLPEEVEKSIDEQSGINLVSGNMQNFQQWQQSRAMRDAAQQSQGIAGIGAGFAFAQQMNTTAAQPQEPVVKEVIRIKCPNCGELN
;
A
#
# COMPACT_ATOMS: atom_id res chain seq x y z
N ARG A 1 -3.35 33.53 14.07
CA ARG A 1 -2.69 33.52 12.75
C ARG A 1 -3.58 32.73 11.78
N GLU A 2 -3.48 32.97 10.49
CA GLU A 2 -4.36 32.36 9.46
C GLU A 2 -4.40 30.83 9.45
N SER A 3 -3.37 30.19 9.97
CA SER A 3 -3.24 28.74 10.03
C SER A 3 -3.46 28.14 11.44
N GLN A 4 -4.08 28.88 12.33
CA GLN A 4 -4.33 28.47 13.72
C GLN A 4 -5.72 28.91 14.14
N ALA A 5 -6.41 28.05 14.90
CA ALA A 5 -7.57 28.41 15.67
C ALA A 5 -7.21 28.45 17.16
N ALA A 6 -7.81 29.37 17.89
CA ALA A 6 -7.70 29.43 19.35
C ALA A 6 -9.00 28.88 19.95
N VAL A 7 -8.88 27.94 20.86
CA VAL A 7 -9.99 27.30 21.56
C VAL A 7 -9.97 27.72 23.01
N PHE A 8 -11.06 28.26 23.42
CA PHE A 8 -11.27 28.68 24.80
C PHE A 8 -12.09 27.62 25.55
N MET A 9 -11.49 27.10 26.62
CA MET A 9 -12.16 26.13 27.49
C MET A 9 -12.38 26.73 28.87
N SER A 10 -13.57 26.56 29.43
CA SER A 10 -13.91 26.98 30.77
C SER A 10 -14.47 25.81 31.56
N LYS A 11 -13.87 25.53 32.71
CA LYS A 11 -14.26 24.43 33.61
C LYS A 11 -14.26 23.04 32.91
N GLY A 12 -13.36 22.85 31.93
CA GLY A 12 -13.30 21.60 31.16
C GLY A 12 -14.31 21.47 30.03
N GLU A 13 -15.14 22.49 29.79
CA GLU A 13 -16.07 22.54 28.65
C GLU A 13 -15.56 23.51 27.59
N LEU A 14 -15.78 23.14 26.31
CA LEU A 14 -15.47 23.99 25.18
C LEU A 14 -16.43 25.20 25.19
N ALA A 15 -15.87 26.39 25.33
CA ALA A 15 -16.64 27.62 25.40
C ALA A 15 -16.79 28.30 24.04
N ASP A 16 -15.64 28.58 23.38
CA ASP A 16 -15.62 29.27 22.09
C ASP A 16 -14.41 28.85 21.25
N VAL A 17 -14.56 28.95 19.92
CA VAL A 17 -13.49 28.73 18.94
C VAL A 17 -13.29 29.99 18.13
N PHE A 18 -12.09 30.54 18.19
CA PHE A 18 -11.69 31.76 17.48
C PHE A 18 -10.85 31.42 16.25
N SER A 19 -11.30 31.88 15.11
CA SER A 19 -10.52 31.83 13.87
C SER A 19 -9.37 32.87 13.87
N ALA A 20 -8.67 32.97 12.75
CA ALA A 20 -7.61 33.97 12.57
C ALA A 20 -8.17 35.37 12.76
N GLY A 21 -7.52 36.15 13.60
CA GLY A 21 -7.94 37.53 13.92
C GLY A 21 -7.26 38.08 15.14
N SER A 22 -7.69 39.27 15.53
CA SER A 22 -7.37 39.89 16.82
C SER A 22 -8.66 40.07 17.59
N TYR A 23 -8.72 39.48 18.78
CA TYR A 23 -9.92 39.45 19.60
C TYR A 23 -9.61 40.11 20.93
N THR A 24 -10.49 41.02 21.34
CA THR A 24 -10.50 41.53 22.70
C THR A 24 -11.48 40.70 23.51
N LEU A 25 -10.95 39.96 24.47
CA LEU A 25 -11.78 39.08 25.30
C LEU A 25 -12.47 39.90 26.37
N ASN A 26 -13.74 40.23 26.15
CA ASN A 26 -14.62 40.84 27.14
C ASN A 26 -15.83 39.94 27.35
N THR A 27 -16.49 40.12 28.53
CA THR A 27 -17.69 39.35 28.89
C THR A 27 -18.86 39.51 27.93
N GLU A 28 -18.86 40.58 27.13
CA GLU A 28 -19.92 40.84 26.13
C GLU A 28 -19.77 40.00 24.84
N ASN A 29 -18.54 39.59 24.52
CA ASN A 29 -18.22 38.88 23.30
C ASN A 29 -18.15 37.36 23.49
N MET A 30 -18.38 36.86 24.68
CA MET A 30 -18.31 35.46 25.03
C MET A 30 -19.68 34.97 25.55
N PRO A 31 -20.49 34.28 24.74
CA PRO A 31 -21.86 33.91 25.14
C PRO A 31 -21.94 33.10 26.43
N ILE A 32 -20.95 32.29 26.73
CA ILE A 32 -20.90 31.47 27.95
C ILE A 32 -20.45 32.31 29.15
N LEU A 33 -19.59 33.31 28.99
CA LEU A 33 -19.19 34.22 30.04
C LEU A 33 -20.29 35.21 30.40
N SER A 34 -21.18 35.55 29.46
CA SER A 34 -22.34 36.42 29.73
C SER A 34 -23.38 35.78 30.64
N THR A 35 -23.48 34.45 30.64
CA THR A 35 -24.36 33.70 31.58
C THR A 35 -23.76 33.55 32.97
N LEU A 36 -22.46 33.70 33.10
CA LEU A 36 -21.78 33.74 34.40
C LEU A 36 -21.89 35.17 34.98
N GLN A 37 -23.01 35.46 35.63
CA GLN A 37 -23.26 36.69 36.34
C GLN A 37 -22.26 36.95 37.51
N SER A 38 -20.96 36.90 37.21
CA SER A 38 -19.90 37.20 38.17
C SER A 38 -19.61 38.70 38.31
N TRP A 39 -20.49 39.56 37.78
CA TRP A 39 -20.48 41.00 37.97
C TRP A 39 -20.43 41.46 39.46
N LYS A 40 -20.80 40.58 40.41
CA LYS A 40 -20.76 40.85 41.82
C LYS A 40 -19.37 40.87 42.49
N TYR A 41 -18.34 40.37 41.80
CA TYR A 41 -17.01 40.14 42.42
C TYR A 41 -15.90 41.06 41.93
N GLY A 42 -16.24 42.27 41.44
CA GLY A 42 -15.25 43.35 41.19
C GLY A 42 -13.97 42.86 40.52
N PHE A 43 -13.97 42.58 39.21
CA PHE A 43 -12.83 42.29 38.32
C PHE A 43 -11.80 41.21 38.76
N ARG A 44 -12.03 40.51 39.84
CA ARG A 44 -11.30 39.31 40.22
C ARG A 44 -12.17 38.10 39.93
N SER A 45 -12.22 37.76 38.64
CA SER A 45 -12.95 36.54 38.23
C SER A 45 -12.19 35.32 38.74
N PRO A 46 -12.82 34.43 39.53
CA PRO A 46 -12.23 33.14 39.90
C PRO A 46 -12.34 32.12 38.79
N ILE A 47 -12.61 32.57 37.57
CA ILE A 47 -12.82 31.68 36.43
C ILE A 47 -11.44 31.33 35.86
N ILE A 48 -11.04 30.10 36.09
CA ILE A 48 -9.90 29.51 35.46
C ILE A 48 -10.35 29.06 34.08
N SER A 49 -9.65 29.54 33.07
CA SER A 49 -9.95 29.19 31.67
C SER A 49 -8.65 28.85 30.97
N ASP A 50 -8.70 27.82 30.14
CA ASP A 50 -7.56 27.37 29.37
C ASP A 50 -7.72 27.80 27.91
N LEU A 51 -6.61 28.21 27.30
CA LEU A 51 -6.55 28.60 25.90
C LEU A 51 -5.64 27.66 25.13
N PHE A 52 -6.21 26.94 24.19
CA PHE A 52 -5.48 26.02 23.31
C PHE A 52 -5.33 26.61 21.91
N PHE A 53 -4.20 26.36 21.30
CA PHE A 53 -3.98 26.72 19.89
C PHE A 53 -3.89 25.46 19.04
N VAL A 54 -4.82 25.30 18.10
CA VAL A 54 -4.88 24.18 17.18
C VAL A 54 -4.31 24.62 15.85
N SER A 55 -3.34 23.88 15.32
CA SER A 55 -2.80 24.11 13.99
C SER A 55 -3.75 23.56 12.92
N LEU A 56 -4.10 24.42 11.96
CA LEU A 56 -4.93 24.07 10.80
C LEU A 56 -4.07 23.76 9.54
N LYS A 57 -2.74 23.77 9.71
CA LYS A 57 -1.84 23.39 8.62
C LYS A 57 -1.92 21.90 8.37
N ALA A 58 -1.70 21.53 7.11
CA ALA A 58 -1.49 20.14 6.78
C ALA A 58 -0.22 19.62 7.45
N LEU A 59 -0.33 18.48 8.11
CA LEU A 59 0.78 17.69 8.62
C LEU A 59 1.11 16.68 7.51
N THR A 60 2.22 16.92 6.83
CA THR A 60 2.66 16.10 5.68
C THR A 60 3.74 15.10 6.09
N ASP A 61 3.96 14.11 5.24
CA ASP A 61 5.07 13.15 5.35
C ASP A 61 5.11 12.35 6.66
N ASN A 62 3.94 12.12 7.26
CA ASN A 62 3.86 11.25 8.43
C ASN A 62 4.02 9.80 8.00
N LYS A 63 5.00 9.11 8.55
CA LYS A 63 5.31 7.73 8.20
C LYS A 63 4.34 6.75 8.86
N TRP A 64 3.92 5.76 8.10
CA TRP A 64 3.20 4.58 8.59
C TRP A 64 3.90 3.30 8.17
N GLY A 65 3.70 2.24 8.91
CA GLY A 65 4.22 0.92 8.60
C GLY A 65 3.60 -0.14 9.49
N THR A 66 3.40 -1.32 8.96
CA THR A 66 2.87 -2.44 9.73
C THR A 66 3.93 -2.98 10.66
N ARG A 67 3.67 -2.94 11.98
CA ARG A 67 4.59 -3.51 12.99
C ARG A 67 4.75 -5.02 12.81
N ASN A 68 3.63 -5.70 12.58
CA ASN A 68 3.57 -7.13 12.28
C ASN A 68 3.03 -7.34 10.87
N PRO A 69 3.42 -8.43 10.19
CA PRO A 69 2.79 -8.80 8.94
C PRO A 69 1.28 -9.02 9.15
N PHE A 70 0.47 -8.54 8.25
CA PHE A 70 -0.93 -8.92 8.17
C PHE A 70 -1.13 -10.05 7.16
N ILE A 71 -2.24 -10.74 7.27
CA ILE A 71 -2.55 -11.94 6.49
C ILE A 71 -3.56 -11.58 5.41
N ILE A 72 -3.25 -11.97 4.17
CA ILE A 72 -4.19 -11.92 3.05
C ILE A 72 -4.37 -13.32 2.47
N GLU A 73 -5.57 -13.60 1.95
CA GLU A 73 -5.88 -14.83 1.23
C GLU A 73 -5.70 -14.61 -0.26
N ASP A 74 -4.80 -15.36 -0.88
CA ASP A 74 -4.56 -15.33 -2.31
C ASP A 74 -5.00 -16.64 -2.96
N PRO A 75 -5.75 -16.62 -4.09
CA PRO A 75 -6.21 -17.85 -4.75
C PRO A 75 -5.08 -18.75 -5.25
N THR A 76 -3.90 -18.18 -5.52
CA THR A 76 -2.75 -18.91 -6.08
C THR A 76 -1.78 -19.36 -5.01
N PHE A 77 -1.51 -18.51 -4.02
CA PHE A 77 -0.49 -18.74 -2.99
C PHE A 77 -1.09 -19.14 -1.64
N GLY A 78 -2.44 -19.15 -1.53
CA GLY A 78 -3.12 -19.42 -0.27
C GLY A 78 -2.96 -18.27 0.74
N VAL A 79 -2.53 -18.58 1.95
CA VAL A 79 -2.37 -17.60 3.03
C VAL A 79 -1.00 -16.94 2.94
N VAL A 80 -0.95 -15.65 2.64
CA VAL A 80 0.27 -14.87 2.48
C VAL A 80 0.39 -13.82 3.59
N ARG A 81 1.59 -13.68 4.16
CA ARG A 81 1.91 -12.64 5.13
C ARG A 81 2.56 -11.46 4.44
N VAL A 82 1.97 -10.27 4.61
CA VAL A 82 2.36 -9.06 3.89
C VAL A 82 2.74 -7.97 4.88
N ARG A 83 3.74 -7.17 4.53
CA ARG A 83 4.10 -5.94 5.24
C ARG A 83 3.99 -4.77 4.29
N GLY A 84 3.55 -3.62 4.81
CA GLY A 84 3.50 -2.40 4.02
C GLY A 84 4.02 -1.21 4.82
N PHE A 85 4.52 -0.22 4.11
CA PHE A 85 4.90 1.06 4.66
C PHE A 85 4.72 2.20 3.65
N GLY A 86 4.66 3.40 4.15
CA GLY A 86 4.49 4.58 3.35
C GLY A 86 4.31 5.83 4.17
N THR A 87 3.64 6.82 3.60
CA THR A 87 3.38 8.12 4.22
C THR A 87 1.91 8.50 4.13
N PHE A 88 1.47 9.39 5.00
CA PHE A 88 0.16 10.00 4.93
C PHE A 88 0.22 11.48 5.32
N SER A 89 -0.78 12.22 4.90
CA SER A 89 -0.94 13.63 5.24
C SER A 89 -2.34 13.88 5.77
N LEU A 90 -2.44 14.67 6.84
CA LEU A 90 -3.71 14.98 7.50
C LEU A 90 -3.83 16.46 7.82
N ARG A 91 -5.05 16.89 8.11
CA ARG A 91 -5.35 18.25 8.57
C ARG A 91 -6.58 18.23 9.48
N VAL A 92 -6.57 19.09 10.51
CA VAL A 92 -7.76 19.38 11.29
C VAL A 92 -8.67 20.30 10.46
N VAL A 93 -9.91 19.87 10.23
CA VAL A 93 -10.93 20.59 9.45
C VAL A 93 -12.04 21.15 10.32
N ASP A 94 -12.36 20.46 11.42
CA ASP A 94 -13.34 20.88 12.40
C ASP A 94 -12.70 20.88 13.81
N VAL A 95 -12.39 22.08 14.28
CA VAL A 95 -11.67 22.26 15.56
C VAL A 95 -12.55 21.89 16.74
N GLU A 96 -13.85 22.12 16.65
CA GLU A 96 -14.79 21.83 17.74
C GLU A 96 -14.91 20.32 17.96
N LYS A 97 -15.13 19.55 16.86
CA LYS A 97 -15.16 18.09 16.93
C LYS A 97 -13.82 17.53 17.41
N PHE A 98 -12.70 18.06 16.86
CA PHE A 98 -11.35 17.64 17.24
C PHE A 98 -11.09 17.79 18.74
N MET A 99 -11.43 18.94 19.30
CA MET A 99 -11.24 19.21 20.72
C MET A 99 -12.14 18.36 21.60
N ARG A 100 -13.40 18.14 21.18
CA ARG A 100 -14.40 17.40 21.95
C ARG A 100 -14.12 15.89 21.98
N GLU A 101 -13.78 15.33 20.83
CA GLU A 101 -13.65 13.86 20.67
C GLU A 101 -12.24 13.34 20.99
N LEU A 102 -11.20 14.11 20.64
CA LEU A 102 -9.82 13.64 20.79
C LEU A 102 -9.10 14.27 21.98
N VAL A 103 -9.17 15.58 22.13
CA VAL A 103 -8.44 16.25 23.20
C VAL A 103 -9.14 16.06 24.54
N GLY A 104 -10.47 16.09 24.57
CA GLY A 104 -11.31 15.77 25.73
C GLY A 104 -10.78 16.34 27.05
N VAL A 105 -10.64 15.46 28.05
CA VAL A 105 -10.20 15.80 29.40
C VAL A 105 -8.66 15.82 29.54
N GLN A 106 -7.91 15.34 28.54
CA GLN A 106 -6.45 15.37 28.57
C GLN A 106 -5.95 16.78 28.26
N MET A 107 -5.43 17.46 29.28
CA MET A 107 -4.99 18.87 29.19
C MET A 107 -3.77 19.10 28.29
N ILE A 108 -3.08 18.07 27.87
CA ILE A 108 -1.90 18.15 26.98
C ILE A 108 -2.03 17.03 25.94
N TYR A 109 -2.25 17.43 24.68
CA TYR A 109 -2.24 16.54 23.55
C TYR A 109 -1.11 16.95 22.61
N GLN A 110 -0.15 16.07 22.41
CA GLN A 110 0.95 16.32 21.48
C GLN A 110 0.55 15.93 20.07
N THR A 111 1.13 16.60 19.09
CA THR A 111 0.91 16.28 17.67
C THR A 111 1.23 14.82 17.36
N ASP A 112 2.25 14.26 18.02
CA ASP A 112 2.68 12.88 17.84
C ASP A 112 1.61 11.86 18.28
N ASP A 113 0.84 12.17 19.34
CA ASP A 113 -0.26 11.31 19.81
C ASP A 113 -1.38 11.22 18.74
N VAL A 114 -1.71 12.38 18.14
CA VAL A 114 -2.69 12.43 17.03
C VAL A 114 -2.18 11.64 15.81
N ILE A 115 -0.92 11.82 15.45
CA ILE A 115 -0.29 11.11 14.34
C ILE A 115 -0.31 9.59 14.58
N GLU A 116 0.00 9.14 15.80
CA GLU A 116 -0.02 7.71 16.12
C GLU A 116 -1.43 7.13 16.09
N PHE A 117 -2.41 7.86 16.59
CA PHE A 117 -3.81 7.49 16.51
C PHE A 117 -4.30 7.37 15.05
N VAL A 118 -4.06 8.40 14.23
CA VAL A 118 -4.42 8.39 12.80
C VAL A 118 -3.68 7.30 12.04
N ARG A 119 -2.42 7.03 12.37
CA ARG A 119 -1.64 5.92 11.80
C ARG A 119 -2.34 4.57 11.97
N SER A 120 -2.94 4.31 13.13
CA SER A 120 -3.65 3.07 13.38
C SER A 120 -4.88 2.93 12.49
N ILE A 121 -5.63 4.00 12.29
CA ILE A 121 -6.80 4.03 11.39
C ILE A 121 -6.38 3.84 9.93
N VAL A 122 -5.28 4.47 9.51
CA VAL A 122 -4.72 4.32 8.16
C VAL A 122 -4.36 2.86 7.88
N ILE A 123 -3.64 2.20 8.80
CA ILE A 123 -3.24 0.80 8.65
C ILE A 123 -4.47 -0.11 8.61
N GLU A 124 -5.43 0.10 9.52
CA GLU A 124 -6.68 -0.66 9.55
C GLU A 124 -7.43 -0.53 8.22
N SER A 125 -7.67 0.70 7.75
CA SER A 125 -8.40 0.94 6.49
C SER A 125 -7.68 0.38 5.27
N LEU A 126 -6.34 0.38 5.24
CA LEU A 126 -5.57 -0.27 4.17
C LEU A 126 -5.77 -1.79 4.16
N ILE A 127 -5.75 -2.42 5.34
CA ILE A 127 -5.94 -3.87 5.47
C ILE A 127 -7.37 -4.24 5.07
N ASP A 128 -8.37 -3.47 5.54
CA ASP A 128 -9.77 -3.68 5.22
C ASP A 128 -10.02 -3.63 3.70
N VAL A 129 -9.52 -2.61 3.00
CA VAL A 129 -9.67 -2.47 1.55
C VAL A 129 -9.01 -3.63 0.79
N ILE A 130 -7.80 -4.03 1.18
CA ILE A 130 -7.11 -5.17 0.53
C ILE A 130 -7.90 -6.47 0.72
N ALA A 131 -8.49 -6.67 1.90
CA ALA A 131 -9.26 -7.86 2.22
C ALA A 131 -10.63 -7.88 1.52
N GLU A 132 -11.35 -6.75 1.50
CA GLU A 132 -12.68 -6.64 0.90
C GLU A 132 -12.65 -6.77 -0.63
N GLU A 133 -11.68 -6.12 -1.28
CA GLU A 133 -11.54 -6.18 -2.74
C GLU A 133 -10.89 -7.48 -3.23
N LYS A 134 -10.45 -8.36 -2.32
CA LYS A 134 -9.79 -9.64 -2.64
C LYS A 134 -8.64 -9.47 -3.65
N ILE A 135 -7.84 -8.44 -3.44
CA ILE A 135 -6.73 -8.11 -4.35
C ILE A 135 -5.68 -9.21 -4.27
N ARG A 136 -5.34 -9.75 -5.44
CA ARG A 136 -4.31 -10.79 -5.52
C ARG A 136 -2.92 -10.22 -5.26
N VAL A 137 -2.05 -11.02 -4.68
CA VAL A 137 -0.66 -10.65 -4.34
C VAL A 137 0.09 -10.07 -5.56
N VAL A 138 -0.08 -10.69 -6.72
CA VAL A 138 0.55 -10.25 -7.97
C VAL A 138 0.01 -8.92 -8.51
N GLU A 139 -1.17 -8.50 -8.09
CA GLU A 139 -1.81 -7.26 -8.51
C GLU A 139 -1.52 -6.10 -7.56
N LEU A 140 -1.06 -6.38 -6.33
CA LEU A 140 -0.82 -5.36 -5.31
C LEU A 140 0.02 -4.19 -5.83
N ALA A 141 1.15 -4.50 -6.48
CA ALA A 141 2.06 -3.49 -7.00
C ALA A 141 1.44 -2.59 -8.07
N SER A 142 0.52 -3.12 -8.89
CA SER A 142 -0.16 -2.36 -9.94
C SER A 142 -1.35 -1.53 -9.42
N LYS A 143 -1.91 -1.91 -8.26
CA LYS A 143 -3.11 -1.29 -7.67
C LYS A 143 -2.82 -0.39 -6.47
N LEU A 144 -1.56 -0.10 -6.16
CA LEU A 144 -1.19 0.71 -4.98
C LEU A 144 -1.94 2.04 -4.91
N ARG A 145 -2.16 2.71 -6.04
CA ARG A 145 -2.90 3.97 -6.09
C ARG A 145 -4.38 3.78 -5.76
N GLU A 146 -5.03 2.78 -6.35
CA GLU A 146 -6.45 2.47 -6.11
C GLU A 146 -6.68 2.12 -4.64
N ILE A 147 -5.81 1.27 -4.08
CA ILE A 147 -5.83 0.90 -2.66
C ILE A 147 -5.65 2.14 -1.77
N SER A 148 -4.71 3.03 -2.11
CA SER A 148 -4.46 4.24 -1.34
C SER A 148 -5.66 5.20 -1.35
N GLU A 149 -6.32 5.38 -2.49
CA GLU A 149 -7.50 6.22 -2.64
C GLU A 149 -8.70 5.64 -1.86
N ALA A 150 -8.98 4.35 -2.01
CA ALA A 150 -10.07 3.68 -1.30
C ALA A 150 -9.83 3.67 0.23
N ALA A 151 -8.61 3.40 0.67
CA ALA A 151 -8.26 3.41 2.09
C ALA A 151 -8.34 4.83 2.70
N ARG A 152 -7.97 5.87 1.94
CA ARG A 152 -8.15 7.26 2.36
C ARG A 152 -9.63 7.58 2.59
N ASP A 153 -10.49 7.16 1.68
CA ASP A 153 -11.92 7.44 1.76
C ASP A 153 -12.56 6.69 2.93
N SER A 154 -12.25 5.41 3.10
CA SER A 154 -12.65 4.61 4.26
C SER A 154 -12.16 5.20 5.59
N ALA A 155 -10.90 5.61 5.65
CA ALA A 155 -10.34 6.25 6.84
C ALA A 155 -11.00 7.61 7.14
N ASN A 156 -11.34 8.41 6.11
CA ASN A 156 -12.02 9.68 6.28
C ASN A 156 -13.42 9.52 6.88
N GLU A 157 -14.17 8.49 6.50
CA GLU A 157 -15.48 8.20 7.12
C GLU A 157 -15.35 7.98 8.63
N LYS A 158 -14.33 7.24 9.06
CA LYS A 158 -14.04 7.00 10.49
C LYS A 158 -13.62 8.28 11.22
N MET A 159 -12.90 9.20 10.55
CA MET A 159 -12.33 10.41 11.14
C MET A 159 -13.22 11.66 11.03
N GLU A 160 -14.28 11.63 10.26
CA GLU A 160 -15.19 12.78 10.10
C GLU A 160 -15.82 13.21 11.43
N THR A 161 -16.16 12.26 12.30
CA THR A 161 -16.69 12.53 13.63
C THR A 161 -15.68 13.25 14.54
N MET A 162 -14.41 13.07 14.27
CA MET A 162 -13.30 13.62 15.06
C MET A 162 -12.76 14.94 14.48
N GLY A 163 -13.34 15.44 13.40
CA GLY A 163 -12.92 16.72 12.80
C GLY A 163 -11.56 16.68 12.12
N ILE A 164 -11.05 15.52 11.76
CA ILE A 164 -9.79 15.32 11.02
C ILE A 164 -10.10 14.88 9.59
N SER A 165 -9.32 15.35 8.63
CA SER A 165 -9.35 14.88 7.25
C SER A 165 -7.98 14.39 6.80
N LEU A 166 -7.95 13.18 6.26
CA LEU A 166 -6.82 12.63 5.53
C LEU A 166 -6.79 13.21 4.12
N LEU A 167 -5.71 13.88 3.81
CA LEU A 167 -5.53 14.49 2.49
C LEU A 167 -5.02 13.47 1.48
N MET A 168 -4.10 12.61 1.92
CA MET A 168 -3.44 11.64 1.08
C MET A 168 -2.93 10.47 1.93
N ILE A 169 -3.04 9.27 1.39
CA ILE A 169 -2.27 8.09 1.80
C ILE A 169 -1.38 7.72 0.62
N ASN A 170 -0.12 7.46 0.88
CA ASN A 170 0.82 6.94 -0.11
C ASN A 170 1.41 5.64 0.40
N ILE A 171 1.30 4.58 -0.41
CA ILE A 171 1.95 3.29 -0.18
C ILE A 171 3.26 3.31 -0.95
N GLU A 172 4.38 3.30 -0.24
CA GLU A 172 5.71 3.31 -0.86
C GLU A 172 6.13 1.90 -1.29
N ASN A 173 5.84 0.92 -0.45
CA ASN A 173 6.13 -0.47 -0.76
C ASN A 173 5.24 -1.44 0.01
N ILE A 174 5.01 -2.60 -0.61
CA ILE A 174 4.40 -3.78 0.01
C ILE A 174 5.40 -4.93 -0.17
N SER A 175 5.90 -5.48 0.93
CA SER A 175 6.88 -6.56 0.95
C SER A 175 6.20 -7.90 1.18
N LEU A 176 6.59 -8.88 0.39
CA LEU A 176 6.15 -10.26 0.45
C LEU A 176 7.20 -11.14 1.14
N PRO A 177 6.85 -12.35 1.60
CA PRO A 177 7.83 -13.34 2.01
C PRO A 177 8.71 -13.78 0.84
N GLU A 178 9.99 -14.05 1.09
CA GLU A 178 10.95 -14.48 0.05
C GLU A 178 10.49 -15.72 -0.74
N GLU A 179 9.75 -16.62 -0.09
CA GLU A 179 9.23 -17.84 -0.73
C GLU A 179 8.18 -17.49 -1.80
N VAL A 180 7.34 -16.49 -1.54
CA VAL A 180 6.32 -16.01 -2.48
C VAL A 180 6.99 -15.23 -3.61
N GLU A 181 7.97 -14.37 -3.32
CA GLU A 181 8.75 -13.65 -4.33
C GLU A 181 9.45 -14.61 -5.29
N LYS A 182 10.13 -15.65 -4.75
CA LYS A 182 10.76 -16.69 -5.56
C LYS A 182 9.74 -17.44 -6.45
N SER A 183 8.56 -17.76 -5.91
CA SER A 183 7.51 -18.43 -6.68
C SER A 183 6.96 -17.56 -7.80
N ILE A 184 6.82 -16.24 -7.57
CA ILE A 184 6.43 -15.27 -8.60
C ILE A 184 7.50 -15.18 -9.69
N ASP A 185 8.77 -15.13 -9.32
CA ASP A 185 9.89 -15.08 -10.25
C ASP A 185 9.97 -16.36 -11.10
N GLU A 186 9.76 -17.52 -10.50
CA GLU A 186 9.71 -18.80 -11.21
C GLU A 186 8.55 -18.88 -12.20
N GLN A 187 7.35 -18.47 -11.80
CA GLN A 187 6.18 -18.41 -12.69
C GLN A 187 6.37 -17.39 -13.81
N SER A 188 6.98 -16.27 -13.53
CA SER A 188 7.30 -15.25 -14.54
C SER A 188 8.32 -15.79 -15.55
N GLY A 189 9.34 -16.52 -15.06
CA GLY A 189 10.31 -17.24 -15.91
C GLY A 189 9.65 -18.27 -16.81
N ILE A 190 8.70 -19.04 -16.29
CA ILE A 190 7.93 -20.04 -17.06
C ILE A 190 7.05 -19.36 -18.11
N ASN A 191 6.37 -18.27 -17.78
CA ASN A 191 5.50 -17.55 -18.72
C ASN A 191 6.26 -16.89 -19.87
N LEU A 192 7.46 -16.38 -19.61
CA LEU A 192 8.35 -15.85 -20.67
C LEU A 192 8.80 -16.92 -21.64
N VAL A 193 8.83 -18.18 -21.21
CA VAL A 193 9.35 -19.31 -21.98
C VAL A 193 8.23 -20.16 -22.61
N SER A 194 7.01 -20.12 -22.06
CA SER A 194 5.86 -20.94 -22.52
C SER A 194 5.41 -20.62 -23.95
N GLY A 195 5.79 -19.44 -24.50
CA GLY A 195 5.60 -19.13 -25.94
C GLY A 195 6.51 -19.92 -26.88
N ASN A 196 7.53 -20.63 -26.37
CA ASN A 196 8.48 -21.37 -27.20
C ASN A 196 9.04 -22.58 -26.45
N MET A 197 8.35 -23.73 -26.56
CA MET A 197 8.69 -25.00 -25.87
C MET A 197 10.16 -25.43 -26.06
N GLN A 198 10.76 -25.11 -27.21
CA GLN A 198 12.19 -25.40 -27.46
C GLN A 198 13.13 -24.55 -26.59
N ASN A 199 12.79 -23.29 -26.35
CA ASN A 199 13.56 -22.42 -25.47
C ASN A 199 13.46 -22.82 -23.99
N PHE A 200 12.33 -23.42 -23.59
CA PHE A 200 12.13 -23.94 -22.22
C PHE A 200 13.07 -25.11 -21.92
N GLN A 201 13.21 -26.07 -22.85
CA GLN A 201 14.13 -27.18 -22.67
C GLN A 201 15.59 -26.69 -22.60
N GLN A 202 15.98 -25.72 -23.43
CA GLN A 202 17.32 -25.13 -23.39
C GLN A 202 17.58 -24.34 -22.08
N TRP A 203 16.55 -23.65 -21.57
CA TRP A 203 16.66 -22.89 -20.31
C TRP A 203 16.79 -23.83 -19.11
N GLN A 204 15.96 -24.90 -19.03
CA GLN A 204 16.10 -25.92 -17.99
C GLN A 204 17.47 -26.61 -18.02
N GLN A 205 17.96 -26.95 -19.22
CA GLN A 205 19.29 -27.52 -19.39
C GLN A 205 20.40 -26.57 -18.91
N SER A 206 20.27 -25.29 -19.22
CA SER A 206 21.24 -24.26 -18.81
C SER A 206 21.22 -24.02 -17.30
N ARG A 207 20.06 -24.18 -16.65
CA ARG A 207 19.90 -24.05 -15.19
C ARG A 207 20.49 -25.29 -14.49
N ALA A 208 20.15 -26.49 -14.96
CA ALA A 208 20.71 -27.74 -14.44
C ALA A 208 22.24 -27.80 -14.58
N MET A 209 22.80 -27.28 -15.68
CA MET A 209 24.25 -27.15 -15.84
C MET A 209 24.88 -26.16 -14.86
N ARG A 210 24.24 -25.03 -14.59
CA ARG A 210 24.74 -24.06 -13.60
C ARG A 210 24.70 -24.60 -12.18
N ASP A 211 23.59 -25.26 -11.81
CA ASP A 211 23.43 -25.85 -10.47
C ASP A 211 24.40 -27.01 -10.26
N ALA A 212 24.63 -27.83 -11.30
CA ALA A 212 25.65 -28.88 -11.29
C ALA A 212 27.09 -28.31 -11.21
N ALA A 213 27.35 -27.18 -11.87
CA ALA A 213 28.67 -26.52 -11.81
C ALA A 213 28.93 -25.87 -10.46
N GLN A 214 27.90 -25.40 -9.77
CA GLN A 214 28.05 -24.80 -8.43
C GLN A 214 28.17 -25.85 -7.32
N GLN A 215 27.63 -27.05 -7.49
CA GLN A 215 27.70 -28.13 -6.52
C GLN A 215 28.90 -29.07 -6.68
N SER A 216 29.61 -29.01 -7.82
CA SER A 216 30.72 -29.91 -8.09
C SER A 216 32.09 -29.28 -7.81
N GLN A 217 32.51 -29.30 -6.55
CA GLN A 217 33.92 -29.26 -6.19
C GLN A 217 34.56 -30.66 -6.31
N GLY A 218 34.36 -31.35 -7.44
CA GLY A 218 34.96 -32.67 -7.65
C GLY A 218 34.87 -33.20 -9.08
N ILE A 219 35.87 -33.94 -9.50
CA ILE A 219 36.05 -34.59 -10.81
C ILE A 219 34.83 -35.46 -11.24
N ALA A 220 34.00 -35.90 -10.30
CA ALA A 220 32.77 -36.67 -10.53
C ALA A 220 31.68 -35.89 -11.33
N GLY A 221 31.61 -34.56 -11.22
CA GLY A 221 30.64 -33.73 -11.93
C GLY A 221 30.90 -33.61 -13.44
N ILE A 222 32.15 -33.67 -13.83
CA ILE A 222 32.56 -33.56 -15.25
C ILE A 222 32.17 -34.85 -16.01
N GLY A 223 32.28 -36.01 -15.35
CA GLY A 223 31.91 -37.30 -15.94
C GLY A 223 30.42 -37.47 -16.17
N ALA A 224 29.57 -36.99 -15.23
CA ALA A 224 28.12 -37.04 -15.34
C ALA A 224 27.61 -36.09 -16.43
N GLY A 225 28.19 -34.91 -16.57
CA GLY A 225 27.85 -33.96 -17.65
C GLY A 225 28.16 -34.50 -19.05
N PHE A 226 29.28 -35.20 -19.21
CA PHE A 226 29.66 -35.81 -20.48
C PHE A 226 28.77 -37.01 -20.86
N ALA A 227 28.40 -37.84 -19.89
CA ALA A 227 27.49 -38.97 -20.11
C ALA A 227 26.09 -38.49 -20.52
N PHE A 228 25.61 -37.40 -19.92
CA PHE A 228 24.31 -36.80 -20.28
C PHE A 228 24.32 -36.15 -21.66
N ALA A 229 25.40 -35.48 -22.03
CA ALA A 229 25.56 -34.90 -23.36
C ALA A 229 25.62 -35.97 -24.47
N GLN A 230 26.19 -37.15 -24.18
CA GLN A 230 26.27 -38.26 -25.09
C GLN A 230 24.90 -38.95 -25.24
N GLN A 231 24.09 -39.03 -24.20
CA GLN A 231 22.76 -39.59 -24.22
C GLN A 231 21.75 -38.68 -24.99
N MET A 232 21.93 -37.38 -24.99
CA MET A 232 21.14 -36.46 -25.79
C MET A 232 21.46 -36.51 -27.26
N ASN A 233 22.70 -36.77 -27.63
CA ASN A 233 23.09 -36.87 -29.02
C ASN A 233 22.53 -38.15 -29.69
N THR A 234 22.19 -39.17 -28.90
CA THR A 234 21.56 -40.40 -29.41
C THR A 234 20.03 -40.32 -29.55
N THR A 235 19.38 -39.37 -28.86
CA THR A 235 17.93 -39.16 -28.94
C THR A 235 17.53 -38.18 -30.06
N ALA A 236 18.49 -37.40 -30.58
CA ALA A 236 18.28 -36.45 -31.67
C ALA A 236 18.41 -37.03 -33.07
N ALA A 237 18.76 -38.31 -33.17
CA ALA A 237 18.88 -39.00 -34.45
C ALA A 237 17.68 -39.95 -34.70
N GLN A 238 16.47 -39.44 -34.72
CA GLN A 238 15.41 -40.05 -35.49
C GLN A 238 15.50 -39.54 -36.94
N PRO A 239 15.64 -40.43 -37.93
CA PRO A 239 15.62 -40.02 -39.33
C PRO A 239 14.25 -39.42 -39.64
N GLN A 240 14.19 -38.14 -39.90
CA GLN A 240 13.05 -37.54 -40.55
C GLN A 240 12.94 -38.18 -41.92
N GLU A 241 11.87 -38.94 -42.17
CA GLU A 241 11.49 -39.32 -43.52
C GLU A 241 11.40 -38.05 -44.37
N PRO A 242 11.93 -38.09 -45.62
CA PRO A 242 11.88 -36.92 -46.48
C PRO A 242 10.41 -36.61 -46.78
N VAL A 243 9.99 -35.41 -46.40
CA VAL A 243 8.71 -34.84 -46.78
C VAL A 243 8.70 -34.76 -48.30
N VAL A 244 8.06 -35.72 -48.96
CA VAL A 244 7.82 -35.71 -50.38
C VAL A 244 6.90 -34.51 -50.65
N LYS A 245 7.49 -33.46 -51.23
CA LYS A 245 6.70 -32.36 -51.76
C LYS A 245 5.89 -32.92 -52.92
N GLU A 246 4.59 -33.12 -52.73
CA GLU A 246 3.68 -33.38 -53.83
C GLU A 246 3.77 -32.21 -54.81
N VAL A 247 4.39 -32.47 -55.95
CA VAL A 247 4.40 -31.55 -57.07
C VAL A 247 3.04 -31.68 -57.76
N ILE A 248 2.17 -30.71 -57.52
CA ILE A 248 0.87 -30.63 -58.23
C ILE A 248 1.18 -30.28 -59.69
N ARG A 249 1.11 -31.29 -60.56
CA ARG A 249 1.27 -31.11 -61.99
C ARG A 249 -0.08 -30.70 -62.60
N ILE A 250 -0.11 -29.49 -63.13
CA ILE A 250 -1.31 -28.93 -63.77
C ILE A 250 -1.21 -29.20 -65.26
N LYS A 251 -2.24 -29.84 -65.78
CA LYS A 251 -2.35 -30.13 -67.21
C LYS A 251 -2.76 -28.88 -67.96
N CYS A 252 -1.99 -28.48 -68.95
CA CYS A 252 -2.30 -27.35 -69.79
C CYS A 252 -3.60 -27.57 -70.58
N PRO A 253 -4.62 -26.71 -70.47
CA PRO A 253 -5.90 -26.94 -71.17
C PRO A 253 -5.83 -26.81 -72.71
N ASN A 254 -4.69 -26.28 -73.21
CA ASN A 254 -4.57 -25.99 -74.67
C ASN A 254 -3.68 -27.00 -75.41
N CYS A 255 -2.66 -27.59 -74.78
CA CYS A 255 -1.75 -28.55 -75.41
C CYS A 255 -1.73 -29.92 -74.71
N GLY A 256 -2.34 -30.08 -73.54
CA GLY A 256 -2.43 -31.36 -72.82
C GLY A 256 -1.13 -31.77 -72.09
N GLU A 257 -0.04 -31.09 -72.20
CA GLU A 257 1.22 -31.38 -71.49
C GLU A 257 1.15 -31.09 -70.02
N LEU A 258 1.84 -31.90 -69.16
CA LEU A 258 1.98 -31.77 -67.76
C LEU A 258 3.23 -30.89 -67.47
N ASN A 259 3.01 -29.75 -66.85
CA ASN A 259 4.07 -28.84 -66.43
C ASN A 259 4.25 -28.86 -64.89
#